data_25ff2434722c7da7ce03eee9580c2ded
#
_entry.id   25ff2434722c7da7ce03eee9580c2ded
#
_cell.length_a   1.000
_cell.length_b   1.000
_cell.length_c   1.000
_cell.angle_alpha   90.00
_cell.angle_beta   90.00
_cell.angle_gamma   90.00
#
_symmetry.space_group_name_H-M   'P 1'
#
loop_
_entity.id
_entity.type
_entity.pdbx_description
1 polymer ?
#
loop_
_entity_poly.entity_id
_entity_poly.type
_entity_poly.pdbx_seq_one_letter_code
_entity_poly.pdbx_strand_id
1 'polypeptide(L)'
;MKLDNLAVIFIGTDKYLKFLPSWYQTCEEKLVPNVPKQYFVFTDGILEGTPENVSLYKQEHLPWPFITLLRFSTILKAKEELSKFDWVLFLDADMVVVDTIKPSDIFGTKPLIGVHHPCHYLKMNPHGEYPGAFETDENSTAAVDEEHDLSVYFQGCLWGGRVPEVIDMMKELDRRTQDDLKRDVIAKWHDESQMNKFLSLIHI
;
A
#
# COMPACT_ATOMS: atom_id res chain seq x y z
N MET A 1 1.21 20.97 10.88
CA MET A 1 0.36 20.58 9.74
C MET A 1 -0.98 20.16 10.31
N LYS A 2 -2.10 20.63 9.75
CA LYS A 2 -3.44 20.22 10.16
C LYS A 2 -3.83 19.01 9.32
N LEU A 3 -4.16 17.91 9.95
CA LEU A 3 -4.71 16.71 9.32
C LEU A 3 -6.21 16.74 9.56
N ASP A 4 -6.99 17.15 8.57
CA ASP A 4 -8.43 17.35 8.73
C ASP A 4 -9.22 16.05 8.49
N ASN A 5 -8.73 15.17 7.60
CA ASN A 5 -9.33 13.88 7.32
C ASN A 5 -8.29 12.91 6.78
N LEU A 6 -8.57 11.61 6.91
CA LEU A 6 -7.69 10.53 6.48
C LEU A 6 -8.50 9.42 5.78
N ALA A 7 -8.11 9.07 4.57
CA ALA A 7 -8.55 7.84 3.93
C ALA A 7 -7.67 6.67 4.36
N VAL A 8 -8.26 5.54 4.73
CA VAL A 8 -7.53 4.32 5.10
C VAL A 8 -8.02 3.18 4.23
N ILE A 9 -7.09 2.48 3.57
CA ILE A 9 -7.42 1.46 2.58
C ILE A 9 -7.15 0.06 3.13
N PHE A 10 -8.15 -0.81 2.95
CA PHE A 10 -8.10 -2.24 3.22
C PHE A 10 -8.42 -3.03 1.94
N ILE A 11 -7.60 -4.03 1.62
CA ILE A 11 -7.91 -5.01 0.56
C ILE A 11 -7.89 -6.40 1.22
N GLY A 12 -9.06 -7.03 1.32
CA GLY A 12 -9.16 -8.36 1.90
C GLY A 12 -10.27 -9.17 1.25
N THR A 13 -9.89 -10.23 0.54
CA THR A 13 -10.78 -11.17 -0.13
C THR A 13 -10.63 -12.56 0.46
N ASP A 14 -11.63 -13.43 0.26
CA ASP A 14 -11.66 -14.79 0.78
C ASP A 14 -11.31 -14.84 2.28
N LYS A 15 -10.35 -15.65 2.68
CA LYS A 15 -9.92 -15.82 4.07
C LYS A 15 -9.38 -14.56 4.74
N TYR A 16 -8.91 -13.57 3.97
CA TYR A 16 -8.36 -12.32 4.52
C TYR A 16 -9.45 -11.36 5.03
N LEU A 17 -10.69 -11.51 4.57
CA LEU A 17 -11.82 -10.72 5.09
C LEU A 17 -12.02 -10.88 6.60
N LYS A 18 -11.68 -12.04 7.16
CA LYS A 18 -11.77 -12.30 8.61
C LYS A 18 -10.95 -11.35 9.48
N PHE A 19 -9.94 -10.69 8.92
CA PHE A 19 -9.10 -9.74 9.65
C PHE A 19 -9.72 -8.34 9.78
N LEU A 20 -10.70 -8.01 8.92
CA LEU A 20 -11.31 -6.67 8.87
C LEU A 20 -11.83 -6.17 10.24
N PRO A 21 -12.53 -6.97 11.08
CA PRO A 21 -13.03 -6.45 12.35
C PRO A 21 -11.92 -5.95 13.29
N SER A 22 -10.86 -6.75 13.49
CA SER A 22 -9.73 -6.36 14.35
C SER A 22 -8.89 -5.27 13.74
N TRP A 23 -8.68 -5.31 12.42
CA TRP A 23 -7.99 -4.28 11.66
C TRP A 23 -8.69 -2.93 11.80
N TYR A 24 -10.01 -2.88 11.54
CA TYR A 24 -10.82 -1.68 11.67
C TYR A 24 -10.80 -1.14 13.10
N GLN A 25 -11.07 -2.01 14.09
CA GLN A 25 -11.10 -1.61 15.49
C GLN A 25 -9.77 -0.96 15.93
N THR A 26 -8.64 -1.61 15.63
CA THR A 26 -7.34 -1.07 16.03
C THR A 26 -6.96 0.21 15.28
N CYS A 27 -7.38 0.36 14.02
CA CYS A 27 -7.23 1.62 13.28
C CYS A 27 -8.08 2.74 13.89
N GLU A 28 -9.34 2.47 14.27
CA GLU A 28 -10.18 3.47 14.94
C GLU A 28 -9.59 3.93 16.27
N GLU A 29 -9.18 2.98 17.09
CA GLU A 29 -8.73 3.26 18.45
C GLU A 29 -7.33 3.90 18.50
N LYS A 30 -6.42 3.55 17.58
CA LYS A 30 -4.99 3.80 17.74
C LYS A 30 -4.34 4.55 16.58
N LEU A 31 -4.86 4.44 15.35
CA LEU A 31 -4.32 5.17 14.22
C LEU A 31 -4.84 6.60 14.23
N VAL A 32 -4.02 7.55 14.67
CA VAL A 32 -4.37 8.98 14.78
C VAL A 32 -5.81 9.21 15.32
N PRO A 33 -6.10 8.81 16.57
CA PRO A 33 -7.47 8.59 17.07
C PRO A 33 -8.37 9.84 17.04
N ASN A 34 -7.79 11.05 16.99
CA ASN A 34 -8.53 12.31 16.96
C ASN A 34 -8.77 12.86 15.56
N VAL A 35 -8.45 12.09 14.52
CA VAL A 35 -8.64 12.47 13.12
C VAL A 35 -9.81 11.68 12.53
N PRO A 36 -10.79 12.32 11.91
CA PRO A 36 -11.86 11.63 11.18
C PRO A 36 -11.26 10.74 10.09
N LYS A 37 -11.67 9.48 10.06
CA LYS A 37 -11.23 8.48 9.09
C LYS A 37 -12.37 7.98 8.24
N GLN A 38 -12.10 7.75 6.96
CA GLN A 38 -12.96 7.02 6.04
C GLN A 38 -12.21 5.78 5.58
N TYR A 39 -12.82 4.62 5.72
CA TYR A 39 -12.25 3.36 5.31
C TYR A 39 -12.75 2.94 3.94
N PHE A 40 -11.83 2.62 3.06
CA PHE A 40 -12.07 2.12 1.71
C PHE A 40 -11.78 0.63 1.70
N VAL A 41 -12.82 -0.18 1.77
CA VAL A 41 -12.72 -1.63 1.94
C VAL A 41 -13.02 -2.33 0.62
N PHE A 42 -12.01 -2.96 0.03
CA PHE A 42 -12.11 -3.75 -1.19
C PHE A 42 -12.21 -5.23 -0.82
N THR A 43 -13.36 -5.84 -1.13
CA THR A 43 -13.66 -7.23 -0.72
C THR A 43 -14.63 -7.91 -1.67
N ASP A 44 -14.58 -9.26 -1.69
CA ASP A 44 -15.57 -10.13 -2.35
C ASP A 44 -16.73 -10.50 -1.43
N GLY A 45 -16.61 -10.22 -0.13
CA GLY A 45 -17.61 -10.57 0.86
C GLY A 45 -18.75 -9.57 0.99
N ILE A 46 -19.84 -10.05 1.61
CA ILE A 46 -20.97 -9.22 2.03
C ILE A 46 -20.77 -8.88 3.52
N LEU A 47 -20.79 -7.59 3.83
CA LEU A 47 -20.68 -7.11 5.21
C LEU A 47 -22.03 -6.55 5.66
N GLU A 48 -22.58 -7.11 6.72
CA GLU A 48 -23.78 -6.57 7.38
C GLU A 48 -23.39 -5.62 8.51
N GLY A 49 -24.18 -4.57 8.72
CA GLY A 49 -23.93 -3.61 9.81
C GLY A 49 -22.65 -2.79 9.62
N THR A 50 -22.31 -2.48 8.38
CA THR A 50 -21.12 -1.68 8.05
C THR A 50 -21.20 -0.28 8.68
N PRO A 51 -20.15 0.18 9.41
CA PRO A 51 -20.10 1.52 9.97
C PRO A 51 -20.24 2.62 8.89
N GLU A 52 -20.78 3.78 9.26
CA GLU A 52 -21.02 4.90 8.34
C GLU A 52 -19.72 5.41 7.66
N ASN A 53 -18.58 5.28 8.35
CA ASN A 53 -17.28 5.67 7.85
C ASN A 53 -16.55 4.56 7.07
N VAL A 54 -17.30 3.56 6.56
CA VAL A 54 -16.77 2.48 5.72
C VAL A 54 -17.45 2.49 4.36
N SER A 55 -16.69 2.65 3.30
CA SER A 55 -17.12 2.52 1.90
C SER A 55 -16.69 1.15 1.37
N LEU A 56 -17.65 0.37 0.86
CA LEU A 56 -17.40 -0.95 0.31
C LEU A 56 -17.22 -0.90 -1.20
N TYR A 57 -16.17 -1.53 -1.68
CA TYR A 57 -15.86 -1.71 -3.10
C TYR A 57 -15.78 -3.20 -3.41
N LYS A 58 -16.55 -3.64 -4.40
CA LYS A 58 -16.48 -5.03 -4.83
C LYS A 58 -15.13 -5.31 -5.47
N GLN A 59 -14.41 -6.29 -4.92
CA GLN A 59 -13.17 -6.82 -5.44
C GLN A 59 -13.26 -8.33 -5.47
N GLU A 60 -13.24 -8.93 -6.67
CA GLU A 60 -13.19 -10.38 -6.81
C GLU A 60 -11.89 -10.94 -6.26
N HIS A 61 -11.95 -12.13 -5.67
CA HIS A 61 -10.75 -12.83 -5.24
C HIS A 61 -9.87 -13.15 -6.46
N LEU A 62 -8.62 -12.70 -6.40
CA LEU A 62 -7.61 -13.07 -7.40
C LEU A 62 -6.61 -14.03 -6.78
N PRO A 63 -6.19 -15.09 -7.51
CA PRO A 63 -5.15 -15.98 -7.03
C PRO A 63 -3.84 -15.21 -6.84
N TRP A 64 -3.01 -15.71 -5.91
CA TRP A 64 -1.66 -15.19 -5.75
C TRP A 64 -0.83 -15.48 -7.03
N PRO A 65 -0.01 -14.53 -7.52
CA PRO A 65 0.33 -13.24 -6.93
C PRO A 65 -0.57 -12.07 -7.37
N PHE A 66 -1.59 -12.28 -8.18
CA PHE A 66 -2.36 -11.22 -8.83
C PHE A 66 -3.11 -10.31 -7.85
N ILE A 67 -3.50 -10.82 -6.66
CA ILE A 67 -4.16 -10.00 -5.65
C ILE A 67 -3.25 -8.89 -5.10
N THR A 68 -1.95 -9.14 -5.00
CA THR A 68 -0.95 -8.13 -4.63
C THR A 68 -0.47 -7.34 -5.84
N LEU A 69 -0.14 -8.02 -6.93
CA LEU A 69 0.37 -7.41 -8.17
C LEU A 69 -0.56 -6.31 -8.71
N LEU A 70 -1.89 -6.53 -8.65
CA LEU A 70 -2.90 -5.61 -9.16
C LEU A 70 -3.49 -4.68 -8.07
N ARG A 71 -2.80 -4.52 -6.95
CA ARG A 71 -3.24 -3.68 -5.83
C ARG A 71 -3.54 -2.26 -6.25
N PHE A 72 -2.67 -1.64 -7.04
CA PHE A 72 -2.84 -0.26 -7.50
C PHE A 72 -4.03 -0.12 -8.45
N SER A 73 -4.23 -1.05 -9.38
CA SER A 73 -5.44 -1.10 -10.23
C SER A 73 -6.72 -1.18 -9.38
N THR A 74 -6.68 -1.99 -8.33
CA THR A 74 -7.81 -2.16 -7.40
C THR A 74 -8.14 -0.85 -6.69
N ILE A 75 -7.16 -0.19 -6.10
CA ILE A 75 -7.38 1.06 -5.34
C ILE A 75 -7.81 2.20 -6.25
N LEU A 76 -7.28 2.28 -7.46
CA LEU A 76 -7.64 3.31 -8.44
C LEU A 76 -9.11 3.30 -8.87
N LYS A 77 -9.85 2.22 -8.62
CA LYS A 77 -11.32 2.18 -8.81
C LYS A 77 -12.04 3.22 -7.94
N ALA A 78 -11.45 3.59 -6.79
CA ALA A 78 -11.99 4.57 -5.84
C ALA A 78 -11.34 5.96 -5.95
N LYS A 79 -10.57 6.25 -7.00
CA LYS A 79 -9.76 7.48 -7.10
C LYS A 79 -10.56 8.77 -6.94
N GLU A 80 -11.80 8.80 -7.45
CA GLU A 80 -12.67 10.00 -7.37
C GLU A 80 -13.06 10.30 -5.91
N GLU A 81 -13.38 9.25 -5.14
CA GLU A 81 -13.73 9.36 -3.73
C GLU A 81 -12.49 9.66 -2.88
N LEU A 82 -11.36 9.02 -3.17
CA LEU A 82 -10.08 9.27 -2.51
C LEU A 82 -9.63 10.72 -2.69
N SER A 83 -9.89 11.32 -3.86
CA SER A 83 -9.52 12.72 -4.15
C SER A 83 -10.21 13.75 -3.24
N LYS A 84 -11.18 13.36 -2.42
CA LYS A 84 -11.84 14.22 -1.43
C LYS A 84 -11.08 14.31 -0.10
N PHE A 85 -9.99 13.55 0.05
CA PHE A 85 -9.18 13.48 1.25
C PHE A 85 -7.82 14.14 1.05
N ASP A 86 -7.24 14.65 2.14
CA ASP A 86 -5.91 15.26 2.10
C ASP A 86 -4.81 14.19 2.10
N TRP A 87 -5.05 13.11 2.87
CA TRP A 87 -4.10 12.04 3.08
C TRP A 87 -4.75 10.67 2.93
N VAL A 88 -3.96 9.72 2.49
CA VAL A 88 -4.35 8.32 2.39
C VAL A 88 -3.26 7.42 2.95
N LEU A 89 -3.67 6.36 3.65
CA LEU A 89 -2.79 5.27 4.09
C LEU A 89 -3.35 3.94 3.61
N PHE A 90 -2.48 3.10 3.10
CA PHE A 90 -2.73 1.68 2.86
C PHE A 90 -2.08 0.87 3.99
N LEU A 91 -2.81 -0.09 4.53
CA LEU A 91 -2.31 -1.10 5.47
C LEU A 91 -2.75 -2.49 5.01
N ASP A 92 -1.84 -3.45 4.98
CA ASP A 92 -2.18 -4.83 4.65
C ASP A 92 -3.26 -5.41 5.59
N ALA A 93 -4.05 -6.31 5.06
CA ALA A 93 -5.22 -6.87 5.75
C ALA A 93 -4.88 -7.59 7.06
N ASP A 94 -3.71 -8.19 7.15
CA ASP A 94 -3.22 -8.97 8.29
C ASP A 94 -2.41 -8.14 9.30
N MET A 95 -2.46 -6.82 9.18
CA MET A 95 -1.86 -5.89 10.14
C MET A 95 -2.86 -5.48 11.22
N VAL A 96 -2.34 -5.09 12.39
CA VAL A 96 -3.08 -4.41 13.46
C VAL A 96 -2.24 -3.28 14.03
N VAL A 97 -2.89 -2.20 14.45
CA VAL A 97 -2.21 -1.09 15.12
C VAL A 97 -2.09 -1.43 16.61
N VAL A 98 -0.87 -1.70 17.06
CA VAL A 98 -0.62 -2.21 18.44
C VAL A 98 -0.47 -1.11 19.47
N ASP A 99 -0.08 0.11 19.06
CA ASP A 99 0.09 1.27 19.94
C ASP A 99 -0.46 2.53 19.28
N THR A 100 -0.68 3.57 20.07
CA THR A 100 -1.21 4.85 19.58
C THR A 100 -0.22 5.55 18.67
N ILE A 101 -0.63 5.75 17.43
CA ILE A 101 0.13 6.49 16.41
C ILE A 101 -0.38 7.94 16.37
N LYS A 102 0.51 8.89 16.59
CA LYS A 102 0.19 10.32 16.51
C LYS A 102 0.41 10.84 15.08
N PRO A 103 -0.24 11.95 14.68
CA PRO A 103 0.01 12.55 13.36
C PRO A 103 1.50 12.83 13.10
N SER A 104 2.26 13.28 14.12
CA SER A 104 3.70 13.55 14.02
C SER A 104 4.56 12.33 13.74
N ASP A 105 4.05 11.14 14.01
CA ASP A 105 4.81 9.89 13.86
C ASP A 105 4.80 9.39 12.41
N ILE A 106 3.81 9.81 11.62
CA ILE A 106 3.62 9.38 10.24
C ILE A 106 3.73 10.56 9.26
N PHE A 107 3.00 11.68 9.54
CA PHE A 107 2.82 12.76 8.58
C PHE A 107 3.89 13.83 8.76
N GLY A 108 4.89 13.79 7.88
CA GLY A 108 5.98 14.75 7.84
C GLY A 108 5.77 15.87 6.80
N THR A 109 6.88 16.44 6.36
CA THR A 109 6.91 17.46 5.29
C THR A 109 6.91 16.85 3.89
N LYS A 110 7.28 15.57 3.78
CA LYS A 110 7.35 14.85 2.52
C LYS A 110 5.96 14.37 2.10
N PRO A 111 5.68 14.34 0.78
CA PRO A 111 4.34 14.01 0.29
C PRO A 111 4.01 12.52 0.36
N LEU A 112 5.03 11.65 0.32
CA LEU A 112 4.84 10.20 0.37
C LEU A 112 5.38 9.61 1.66
N ILE A 113 4.80 8.49 2.06
CA ILE A 113 5.10 7.74 3.28
C ILE A 113 5.37 6.30 2.88
N GLY A 114 6.42 5.72 3.43
CA GLY A 114 6.74 4.30 3.31
C GLY A 114 7.43 3.80 4.56
N VAL A 115 7.38 2.49 4.77
CA VAL A 115 8.07 1.82 5.88
C VAL A 115 9.28 1.09 5.36
N HIS A 116 10.43 1.35 5.96
CA HIS A 116 11.67 0.66 5.61
C HIS A 116 11.56 -0.83 5.92
N HIS A 117 11.84 -1.68 4.93
CA HIS A 117 11.72 -3.13 5.07
C HIS A 117 12.76 -3.67 6.06
N PRO A 118 12.36 -4.33 7.17
CA PRO A 118 13.28 -4.76 8.22
C PRO A 118 14.34 -5.76 7.71
N CYS A 119 13.98 -6.65 6.80
CA CYS A 119 14.96 -7.58 6.23
C CYS A 119 16.07 -6.87 5.45
N HIS A 120 15.78 -5.71 4.85
CA HIS A 120 16.77 -4.95 4.10
C HIS A 120 17.79 -4.27 5.05
N TYR A 121 17.33 -3.50 6.05
CA TYR A 121 18.27 -2.80 6.94
C TYR A 121 18.92 -3.71 7.99
N LEU A 122 18.25 -4.79 8.41
CA LEU A 122 18.82 -5.79 9.32
C LEU A 122 19.66 -6.85 8.58
N LYS A 123 19.66 -6.84 7.25
CA LYS A 123 20.31 -7.85 6.40
C LYS A 123 19.89 -9.27 6.78
N MET A 124 18.63 -9.46 7.15
CA MET A 124 18.06 -10.73 7.54
C MET A 124 17.62 -11.51 6.30
N ASN A 125 17.89 -12.81 6.29
CA ASN A 125 17.42 -13.73 5.26
C ASN A 125 16.69 -14.92 5.91
N PRO A 126 15.44 -14.73 6.38
CA PRO A 126 14.73 -15.78 7.11
C PRO A 126 14.32 -16.99 6.22
N HIS A 127 14.34 -16.84 4.89
CA HIS A 127 13.82 -17.87 3.96
C HIS A 127 14.80 -18.26 2.84
N GLY A 128 16.08 -17.93 2.95
CA GLY A 128 17.09 -18.29 1.92
C GLY A 128 17.12 -17.37 0.71
N GLU A 129 16.04 -16.70 0.36
CA GLU A 129 16.02 -15.56 -0.54
C GLU A 129 15.95 -14.28 0.28
N TYR A 130 16.51 -13.21 -0.23
CA TYR A 130 16.55 -11.92 0.49
C TYR A 130 15.21 -11.17 0.29
N PRO A 131 14.22 -11.29 1.21
CA PRO A 131 13.03 -10.47 1.11
C PRO A 131 13.44 -9.00 1.19
N GLY A 132 12.88 -8.16 0.32
CA GLY A 132 13.32 -6.77 0.21
C GLY A 132 14.57 -6.58 -0.66
N ALA A 133 14.83 -7.50 -1.60
CA ALA A 133 15.80 -7.27 -2.65
C ALA A 133 15.15 -6.57 -3.85
N PHE A 134 15.83 -5.56 -4.40
CA PHE A 134 15.38 -4.87 -5.60
C PHE A 134 15.25 -5.81 -6.81
N GLU A 135 14.34 -5.47 -7.71
CA GLU A 135 14.24 -6.13 -9.00
C GLU A 135 15.41 -5.74 -9.89
N THR A 136 16.06 -6.72 -10.49
CA THR A 136 17.23 -6.53 -11.37
C THR A 136 17.05 -7.19 -12.75
N ASP A 137 15.92 -7.89 -12.99
CA ASP A 137 15.62 -8.42 -14.31
C ASP A 137 15.22 -7.27 -15.25
N GLU A 138 16.07 -6.98 -16.23
CA GLU A 138 15.87 -5.92 -17.22
C GLU A 138 14.59 -6.08 -18.06
N ASN A 139 13.98 -7.26 -18.07
CA ASN A 139 12.68 -7.47 -18.72
C ASN A 139 11.54 -6.85 -17.91
N SER A 140 11.70 -6.65 -16.60
CA SER A 140 10.68 -6.01 -15.76
C SER A 140 10.81 -4.49 -15.80
N THR A 141 9.68 -3.82 -15.86
CA THR A 141 9.63 -2.35 -15.69
C THR A 141 9.99 -1.91 -14.27
N ALA A 142 10.06 -2.84 -13.31
CA ALA A 142 10.50 -2.60 -11.94
C ALA A 142 12.02 -2.70 -11.77
N ALA A 143 12.78 -3.09 -12.80
CA ALA A 143 14.24 -3.22 -12.71
C ALA A 143 14.90 -1.89 -12.32
N VAL A 144 15.82 -1.96 -11.36
CA VAL A 144 16.65 -0.83 -10.94
C VAL A 144 18.06 -0.95 -11.54
N ASP A 145 18.73 0.18 -11.66
CA ASP A 145 20.10 0.30 -12.18
C ASP A 145 20.93 1.25 -11.32
N GLU A 146 22.09 1.68 -11.82
CA GLU A 146 23.05 2.52 -11.12
C GLU A 146 22.52 3.96 -10.83
N GLU A 147 21.46 4.39 -11.51
CA GLU A 147 20.86 5.74 -11.32
C GLU A 147 19.90 5.79 -10.13
N HIS A 148 19.54 4.61 -9.58
CA HIS A 148 18.56 4.48 -8.50
C HIS A 148 19.22 4.57 -7.12
N ASP A 149 18.56 5.25 -6.17
CA ASP A 149 18.99 5.19 -4.76
C ASP A 149 18.51 3.88 -4.12
N LEU A 150 19.45 2.97 -3.91
CA LEU A 150 19.20 1.65 -3.32
C LEU A 150 19.48 1.60 -1.80
N SER A 151 19.66 2.75 -1.16
CA SER A 151 19.97 2.81 0.27
C SER A 151 18.80 2.39 1.16
N VAL A 152 17.57 2.56 0.67
CA VAL A 152 16.33 2.23 1.39
C VAL A 152 15.45 1.35 0.51
N TYR A 153 14.99 0.23 1.08
CA TYR A 153 13.97 -0.62 0.48
C TYR A 153 12.69 -0.55 1.30
N PHE A 154 11.58 -0.22 0.68
CA PHE A 154 10.30 -0.02 1.34
C PHE A 154 9.45 -1.28 1.29
N GLN A 155 8.82 -1.60 2.41
CA GLN A 155 7.89 -2.72 2.53
C GLN A 155 6.51 -2.34 1.98
N GLY A 156 5.89 -3.25 1.23
CA GLY A 156 4.57 -3.04 0.63
C GLY A 156 3.39 -3.05 1.62
N CYS A 157 3.62 -3.38 2.90
CA CYS A 157 2.56 -3.57 3.90
C CYS A 157 1.94 -2.27 4.43
N LEU A 158 2.69 -1.17 4.43
CA LEU A 158 2.22 0.16 4.83
C LEU A 158 2.87 1.24 3.97
N TRP A 159 2.05 2.01 3.31
CA TRP A 159 2.46 3.17 2.52
C TRP A 159 1.30 4.16 2.38
N GLY A 160 1.59 5.35 1.92
CA GLY A 160 0.59 6.37 1.71
C GLY A 160 1.19 7.73 1.43
N GLY A 161 0.46 8.78 1.80
CA GLY A 161 0.90 10.15 1.60
C GLY A 161 -0.22 11.12 1.32
N ARG A 162 0.12 12.26 0.74
CA ARG A 162 -0.85 13.21 0.20
C ARG A 162 -1.56 12.59 -0.99
N VAL A 163 -2.88 12.76 -1.04
CA VAL A 163 -3.70 12.06 -2.04
C VAL A 163 -3.30 12.34 -3.47
N PRO A 164 -3.01 13.58 -3.92
CA PRO A 164 -2.59 13.82 -5.31
C PRO A 164 -1.35 13.01 -5.69
N GLU A 165 -0.32 13.07 -4.85
CA GLU A 165 0.96 12.39 -5.10
C GLU A 165 0.83 10.86 -5.05
N VAL A 166 0.00 10.35 -4.14
CA VAL A 166 -0.28 8.90 -4.05
C VAL A 166 -1.07 8.42 -5.28
N ILE A 167 -2.06 9.19 -5.75
CA ILE A 167 -2.81 8.84 -6.96
C ILE A 167 -1.88 8.80 -8.18
N ASP A 168 -0.99 9.77 -8.31
CA ASP A 168 -0.06 9.80 -9.44
C ASP A 168 0.97 8.68 -9.35
N MET A 169 1.47 8.35 -8.15
CA MET A 169 2.27 7.16 -7.92
C MET A 169 1.50 5.90 -8.35
N MET A 170 0.30 5.67 -7.85
CA MET A 170 -0.48 4.47 -8.18
C MET A 170 -0.76 4.32 -9.68
N LYS A 171 -1.04 5.42 -10.40
CA LYS A 171 -1.22 5.38 -11.86
C LYS A 171 0.03 4.91 -12.59
N GLU A 172 1.18 5.42 -12.18
CA GLU A 172 2.46 5.02 -12.80
C GLU A 172 2.79 3.55 -12.48
N LEU A 173 2.60 3.13 -11.23
CA LEU A 173 2.84 1.74 -10.82
C LEU A 173 1.89 0.76 -11.52
N ASP A 174 0.62 1.12 -11.64
CA ASP A 174 -0.35 0.32 -12.41
C ASP A 174 0.04 0.24 -13.89
N ARG A 175 0.39 1.36 -14.52
CA ARG A 175 0.84 1.39 -15.91
C ARG A 175 2.03 0.44 -16.14
N ARG A 176 3.04 0.49 -15.27
CA ARG A 176 4.23 -0.38 -15.35
C ARG A 176 3.84 -1.85 -15.18
N THR A 177 3.01 -2.16 -14.19
CA THR A 177 2.51 -3.52 -13.96
C THR A 177 1.76 -4.05 -15.18
N GLN A 178 0.88 -3.24 -15.79
CA GLN A 178 0.16 -3.64 -17.00
C GLN A 178 1.10 -3.84 -18.20
N ASP A 179 2.16 -3.04 -18.31
CA ASP A 179 3.16 -3.19 -19.38
C ASP A 179 4.00 -4.48 -19.20
N ASP A 180 4.33 -4.83 -17.96
CA ASP A 180 5.00 -6.10 -17.65
C ASP A 180 4.09 -7.29 -17.98
N LEU A 181 2.83 -7.26 -17.55
CA LEU A 181 1.85 -8.33 -17.82
C LEU A 181 1.61 -8.58 -19.32
N LYS A 182 1.62 -7.54 -20.16
CA LYS A 182 1.53 -7.70 -21.63
C LYS A 182 2.70 -8.49 -22.23
N ARG A 183 3.80 -8.61 -21.50
CA ARG A 183 5.01 -9.32 -21.88
C ARG A 183 5.22 -10.61 -21.09
N ASP A 184 4.19 -11.04 -20.33
CA ASP A 184 4.25 -12.19 -19.41
C ASP A 184 5.35 -12.07 -18.34
N VAL A 185 5.66 -10.83 -17.93
CA VAL A 185 6.63 -10.54 -16.87
C VAL A 185 5.91 -10.26 -15.56
N ILE A 186 6.39 -10.85 -14.48
CA ILE A 186 5.95 -10.59 -13.12
C ILE A 186 7.17 -10.18 -12.31
N ALA A 187 7.17 -8.96 -11.79
CA ALA A 187 8.26 -8.45 -10.96
C ALA A 187 8.44 -9.31 -9.69
N LYS A 188 9.66 -9.45 -9.24
CA LYS A 188 10.10 -10.37 -8.17
C LYS A 188 9.25 -10.30 -6.90
N TRP A 189 8.96 -9.10 -6.42
CA TRP A 189 8.11 -8.81 -5.26
C TRP A 189 6.85 -8.03 -5.66
N HIS A 190 6.33 -8.32 -6.86
CA HIS A 190 5.06 -7.83 -7.39
C HIS A 190 4.93 -6.31 -7.32
N ASP A 191 3.90 -5.81 -6.65
CA ASP A 191 3.63 -4.39 -6.43
C ASP A 191 4.73 -3.69 -5.62
N GLU A 192 5.35 -4.39 -4.68
CA GLU A 192 6.46 -3.87 -3.86
C GLU A 192 7.69 -3.56 -4.72
N SER A 193 8.04 -4.40 -5.71
CA SER A 193 9.13 -4.12 -6.64
C SER A 193 8.85 -2.86 -7.46
N GLN A 194 7.63 -2.71 -7.98
CA GLN A 194 7.23 -1.52 -8.74
C GLN A 194 7.31 -0.25 -7.88
N MET A 195 6.83 -0.34 -6.62
CA MET A 195 6.90 0.77 -5.66
C MET A 195 8.35 1.15 -5.35
N ASN A 196 9.21 0.19 -5.10
CA ASN A 196 10.61 0.45 -4.77
C ASN A 196 11.37 1.12 -5.90
N LYS A 197 11.15 0.72 -7.18
CA LYS A 197 11.71 1.44 -8.30
C LYS A 197 11.23 2.90 -8.35
N PHE A 198 9.95 3.14 -8.15
CA PHE A 198 9.41 4.50 -8.15
C PHE A 198 10.05 5.36 -7.06
N LEU A 199 10.11 4.82 -5.84
CA LEU A 199 10.63 5.54 -4.67
C LEU A 199 12.14 5.76 -4.73
N SER A 200 12.90 4.89 -5.40
CA SER A 200 14.35 5.06 -5.59
C SER A 200 14.73 6.20 -6.55
N LEU A 201 13.77 6.70 -7.35
CA LEU A 201 13.97 7.84 -8.24
C LEU A 201 13.58 9.18 -7.59
N ILE A 202 12.85 9.13 -6.48
CA ILE A 202 12.43 10.33 -5.75
C ILE A 202 13.03 10.28 -4.35
N HIS A 203 13.86 11.24 -4.01
CA HIS A 203 14.42 11.35 -2.66
C HIS A 203 13.30 11.70 -1.66
N ILE A 204 12.85 10.69 -0.93
CA ILE A 204 11.80 10.80 0.10
C ILE A 204 12.39 11.36 1.40
#